data_1edc3c2b5805049c97a0ada0108f53be
#
_entry.id   1edc3c2b5805049c97a0ada0108f53be
#
_cell.length_a   1.000
_cell.length_b   1.000
_cell.length_c   1.000
_cell.angle_alpha   90.00
_cell.angle_beta   90.00
_cell.angle_gamma   90.00
#
_symmetry.space_group_name_H-M   'P 1'
#
loop_
_entity.id
_entity.type
_entity.pdbx_description
1 polymer ?
#
loop_
_entity_poly.entity_id
_entity_poly.type
_entity_poly.pdbx_seq_one_letter_code
_entity_poly.pdbx_strand_id
1 'polypeptide(L)'
;ALLLGVLISLYPAYYITSFPPALVTKGDFQASPSGVLIRNILIGIQFVISTALIIVALFINLQHRYMMNYDMGFNKDEILTVQMKSFQSYAAIDAFTAKLKQNPMIIDAAFATGDFVTSERPSNWVYEHDNKLAGYAFYSVSWNFLKVMGIDVVEGRDFTKDDEKRNGVYIFNEEAKRQFELKLDQELRGHNGQAPIIGFCKDFHSKPLQYGLEAFAFYVMGAHPWDYPSHAYIRVAAGTNYRDAMDY
;
A
#
# COMPACT_ATOMS: atom_id res chain seq x y z
N ALA A 1 -24.73 -10.94 -21.16
CA ALA A 1 -24.88 -12.39 -21.40
C ALA A 1 -25.85 -12.70 -22.52
N LEU A 2 -27.11 -12.18 -22.51
CA LEU A 2 -28.15 -12.48 -23.56
C LEU A 2 -27.71 -12.03 -24.95
N LEU A 3 -27.18 -10.82 -25.11
CA LEU A 3 -26.73 -10.26 -26.39
C LEU A 3 -25.58 -11.08 -27.01
N LEU A 4 -24.64 -11.54 -26.16
CA LEU A 4 -23.54 -12.41 -26.57
C LEU A 4 -24.04 -13.80 -27.01
N GLY A 5 -25.02 -14.37 -26.31
CA GLY A 5 -25.64 -15.63 -26.64
C GLY A 5 -26.34 -15.59 -28.02
N VAL A 6 -27.06 -14.49 -28.33
CA VAL A 6 -27.70 -14.26 -29.62
C VAL A 6 -26.64 -14.14 -30.72
N LEU A 7 -25.58 -13.37 -30.52
CA LEU A 7 -24.51 -13.21 -31.52
C LEU A 7 -23.80 -14.53 -31.83
N ILE A 8 -23.50 -15.33 -30.81
CA ILE A 8 -22.84 -16.63 -30.98
C ILE A 8 -23.75 -17.65 -31.67
N SER A 9 -25.09 -17.61 -31.47
CA SER A 9 -26.02 -18.53 -32.07
C SER A 9 -26.40 -18.18 -33.51
N LEU A 10 -26.29 -16.91 -33.94
CA LEU A 10 -26.64 -16.45 -35.27
C LEU A 10 -25.84 -17.15 -36.38
N TYR A 11 -24.53 -17.34 -36.19
CA TYR A 11 -23.66 -17.97 -37.18
C TYR A 11 -24.01 -19.47 -37.41
N PRO A 12 -24.12 -20.32 -36.38
CA PRO A 12 -24.53 -21.70 -36.55
C PRO A 12 -25.92 -21.82 -37.13
N ALA A 13 -26.86 -20.96 -36.71
CA ALA A 13 -28.24 -20.96 -37.23
C ALA A 13 -28.27 -20.63 -38.72
N TYR A 14 -27.57 -19.59 -39.15
CA TYR A 14 -27.44 -19.22 -40.56
C TYR A 14 -26.78 -20.33 -41.39
N TYR A 15 -25.74 -20.97 -40.89
CA TYR A 15 -25.02 -22.05 -41.55
C TYR A 15 -25.91 -23.28 -41.75
N ILE A 16 -26.65 -23.70 -40.72
CA ILE A 16 -27.55 -24.85 -40.80
C ILE A 16 -28.74 -24.61 -41.78
N THR A 17 -29.27 -23.39 -41.79
CA THR A 17 -30.39 -23.03 -42.67
C THR A 17 -30.01 -22.82 -44.13
N SER A 18 -28.70 -22.67 -44.41
CA SER A 18 -28.20 -22.49 -45.79
C SER A 18 -28.10 -23.78 -46.61
N PHE A 19 -28.32 -24.94 -46.00
CA PHE A 19 -28.31 -26.23 -46.72
C PHE A 19 -29.66 -26.62 -47.25
N PRO A 20 -29.76 -27.03 -48.55
CA PRO A 20 -31.02 -27.54 -49.07
C PRO A 20 -31.43 -28.84 -48.35
N PRO A 21 -32.72 -28.96 -47.92
CA PRO A 21 -33.22 -30.11 -47.14
C PRO A 21 -33.00 -31.48 -47.79
N ALA A 22 -32.88 -31.54 -49.11
CA ALA A 22 -32.70 -32.78 -49.90
C ALA A 22 -31.29 -33.42 -49.66
N LEU A 23 -30.25 -32.68 -49.23
CA LEU A 23 -28.93 -33.20 -48.95
C LEU A 23 -28.83 -33.79 -47.53
N VAL A 24 -29.66 -33.32 -46.61
CA VAL A 24 -29.66 -33.78 -45.21
C VAL A 24 -30.26 -35.18 -45.07
N THR A 25 -31.19 -35.55 -45.93
CA THR A 25 -31.88 -36.86 -45.88
C THR A 25 -31.11 -38.01 -46.51
N LYS A 26 -30.07 -37.77 -47.29
CA LYS A 26 -29.28 -38.81 -47.96
C LYS A 26 -28.06 -39.32 -47.16
N GLY A 27 -27.83 -38.84 -45.96
CA GLY A 27 -26.78 -39.35 -45.07
C GLY A 27 -25.31 -39.05 -45.51
N ASP A 28 -25.10 -38.44 -46.67
CA ASP A 28 -23.77 -38.07 -47.20
C ASP A 28 -23.31 -36.71 -46.64
N PHE A 29 -23.28 -36.60 -45.34
CA PHE A 29 -22.68 -35.47 -44.65
C PHE A 29 -21.16 -35.65 -44.58
N GLN A 30 -20.49 -35.79 -45.73
CA GLN A 30 -19.07 -35.55 -45.79
C GLN A 30 -18.90 -34.04 -45.57
N ALA A 31 -18.28 -33.69 -44.40
CA ALA A 31 -18.01 -32.31 -44.05
C ALA A 31 -17.27 -31.65 -45.23
N SER A 32 -17.87 -30.63 -45.82
CA SER A 32 -17.25 -29.84 -46.87
C SER A 32 -15.85 -29.45 -46.45
N PRO A 33 -14.81 -29.53 -47.31
CA PRO A 33 -13.43 -29.14 -46.98
C PRO A 33 -13.37 -27.75 -46.31
N SER A 34 -14.23 -26.83 -46.74
CA SER A 34 -14.35 -25.48 -46.14
C SER A 34 -14.93 -25.51 -44.72
N GLY A 35 -15.87 -26.40 -44.42
CA GLY A 35 -16.44 -26.56 -43.08
C GLY A 35 -15.43 -27.13 -42.09
N VAL A 36 -14.61 -28.09 -42.53
CA VAL A 36 -13.51 -28.63 -41.70
C VAL A 36 -12.45 -27.57 -41.41
N LEU A 37 -12.10 -26.75 -42.40
CA LEU A 37 -11.13 -25.67 -42.26
C LEU A 37 -11.61 -24.64 -41.23
N ILE A 38 -12.86 -24.16 -41.36
CA ILE A 38 -13.44 -23.17 -40.42
C ILE A 38 -13.49 -23.74 -39.01
N ARG A 39 -13.89 -24.97 -38.82
CA ARG A 39 -13.91 -25.62 -37.50
C ARG A 39 -12.52 -25.69 -36.90
N ASN A 40 -11.48 -26.06 -37.66
CA ASN A 40 -10.11 -26.15 -37.17
C ASN A 40 -9.56 -24.78 -36.85
N ILE A 41 -9.86 -23.73 -37.60
CA ILE A 41 -9.50 -22.36 -37.30
C ILE A 41 -10.14 -21.92 -35.99
N LEU A 42 -11.44 -22.16 -35.80
CA LEU A 42 -12.16 -21.79 -34.57
C LEU A 42 -11.60 -22.51 -33.35
N ILE A 43 -11.28 -23.81 -33.46
CA ILE A 43 -10.63 -24.57 -32.38
C ILE A 43 -9.24 -24.01 -32.11
N GLY A 44 -8.48 -23.67 -33.16
CA GLY A 44 -7.17 -23.05 -32.99
C GLY A 44 -7.23 -21.71 -32.25
N ILE A 45 -8.14 -20.82 -32.64
CA ILE A 45 -8.36 -19.54 -31.99
C ILE A 45 -8.79 -19.75 -30.53
N GLN A 46 -9.72 -20.66 -30.27
CA GLN A 46 -10.17 -20.96 -28.90
C GLN A 46 -9.00 -21.47 -28.04
N PHE A 47 -8.14 -22.35 -28.60
CA PHE A 47 -6.98 -22.86 -27.90
C PHE A 47 -5.99 -21.74 -27.57
N VAL A 48 -5.72 -20.84 -28.52
CA VAL A 48 -4.84 -19.67 -28.30
C VAL A 48 -5.37 -18.77 -27.20
N ILE A 49 -6.69 -18.43 -27.27
CA ILE A 49 -7.32 -17.57 -26.25
C ILE A 49 -7.27 -18.25 -24.88
N SER A 50 -7.63 -19.53 -24.80
CA SER A 50 -7.62 -20.26 -23.52
C SER A 50 -6.22 -20.34 -22.92
N THR A 51 -5.21 -20.62 -23.74
CA THR A 51 -3.82 -20.67 -23.30
C THR A 51 -3.35 -19.29 -22.83
N ALA A 52 -3.68 -18.24 -23.56
CA ALA A 52 -3.34 -16.85 -23.16
C ALA A 52 -3.98 -16.50 -21.82
N LEU A 53 -5.26 -16.84 -21.61
CA LEU A 53 -5.94 -16.58 -20.33
C LEU A 53 -5.32 -17.37 -19.16
N ILE A 54 -4.92 -18.61 -19.38
CA ILE A 54 -4.21 -19.42 -18.36
C ILE A 54 -2.89 -18.75 -17.99
N ILE A 55 -2.11 -18.33 -18.99
CA ILE A 55 -0.81 -17.66 -18.76
C ILE A 55 -1.03 -16.38 -17.94
N VAL A 56 -1.99 -15.53 -18.35
CA VAL A 56 -2.31 -14.28 -17.63
C VAL A 56 -2.72 -14.58 -16.20
N ALA A 57 -3.59 -15.57 -15.97
CA ALA A 57 -4.02 -15.95 -14.62
C ALA A 57 -2.84 -16.42 -13.74
N LEU A 58 -1.92 -17.19 -14.30
CA LEU A 58 -0.70 -17.64 -13.61
C LEU A 58 0.20 -16.45 -13.24
N PHE A 59 0.43 -15.53 -14.18
CA PHE A 59 1.24 -14.33 -13.91
C PHE A 59 0.62 -13.45 -12.84
N ILE A 60 -0.70 -13.21 -12.89
CA ILE A 60 -1.40 -12.44 -11.86
C ILE A 60 -1.25 -13.11 -10.49
N ASN A 61 -1.38 -14.44 -10.41
CA ASN A 61 -1.22 -15.17 -9.16
C ASN A 61 0.21 -15.07 -8.61
N LEU A 62 1.22 -15.23 -9.47
CA LEU A 62 2.63 -15.09 -9.09
C LEU A 62 2.95 -13.67 -8.62
N GLN A 63 2.46 -12.66 -9.33
CA GLN A 63 2.62 -11.27 -8.98
C GLN A 63 1.94 -10.93 -7.64
N HIS A 64 0.72 -11.44 -7.44
CA HIS A 64 0.01 -11.25 -6.17
C HIS A 64 0.78 -11.87 -4.99
N ARG A 65 1.26 -13.12 -5.14
CA ARG A 65 2.10 -13.78 -4.12
C ARG A 65 3.38 -13.01 -3.83
N TYR A 66 4.04 -12.50 -4.86
CA TYR A 66 5.23 -11.67 -4.70
C TYR A 66 4.93 -10.42 -3.86
N MET A 67 3.86 -9.68 -4.20
CA MET A 67 3.46 -8.48 -3.47
C MET A 67 3.08 -8.76 -2.02
N MET A 68 2.37 -9.86 -1.76
CA MET A 68 1.96 -10.25 -0.39
C MET A 68 3.14 -10.59 0.52
N ASN A 69 4.18 -11.21 -0.05
CA ASN A 69 5.36 -11.66 0.70
C ASN A 69 6.52 -10.66 0.67
N TYR A 70 6.32 -9.52 0.01
CA TYR A 70 7.37 -8.51 -0.08
C TYR A 70 7.60 -7.84 1.27
N ASP A 71 8.89 -7.70 1.64
CA ASP A 71 9.28 -6.92 2.83
C ASP A 71 9.13 -5.43 2.54
N MET A 72 8.11 -4.83 3.13
CA MET A 72 7.84 -3.39 2.99
C MET A 72 8.80 -2.51 3.79
N GLY A 73 9.70 -3.10 4.59
CA GLY A 73 10.59 -2.37 5.48
C GLY A 73 9.94 -1.95 6.80
N PHE A 74 8.71 -2.38 7.05
CA PHE A 74 8.01 -2.23 8.32
C PHE A 74 7.12 -3.45 8.60
N ASN A 75 6.85 -3.69 9.86
CA ASN A 75 6.01 -4.82 10.26
C ASN A 75 4.53 -4.44 10.15
N LYS A 76 3.88 -4.86 9.04
CA LYS A 76 2.45 -4.66 8.76
C LYS A 76 1.55 -5.64 9.50
N ASP A 77 2.10 -6.78 9.95
CA ASP A 77 1.33 -7.80 10.62
C ASP A 77 0.98 -7.30 12.04
N GLU A 78 -0.21 -7.67 12.50
CA GLU A 78 -0.68 -7.32 13.86
C GLU A 78 -0.85 -5.82 14.12
N ILE A 79 -1.01 -5.02 13.06
CA ILE A 79 -1.35 -3.59 13.15
C ILE A 79 -2.80 -3.36 12.72
N LEU A 80 -3.58 -2.78 13.63
CA LEU A 80 -4.90 -2.22 13.31
C LEU A 80 -4.75 -0.73 13.04
N THR A 81 -5.23 -0.28 11.89
CA THR A 81 -5.26 1.15 11.54
C THR A 81 -6.66 1.69 11.76
N VAL A 82 -6.78 2.77 12.51
CA VAL A 82 -8.03 3.44 12.81
C VAL A 82 -7.95 4.90 12.37
N GLN A 83 -8.83 5.29 11.46
CA GLN A 83 -9.00 6.69 11.11
C GLN A 83 -9.73 7.44 12.23
N MET A 84 -9.10 8.47 12.74
CA MET A 84 -9.64 9.25 13.85
C MET A 84 -10.31 10.54 13.34
N LYS A 85 -11.54 10.76 13.79
CA LYS A 85 -12.25 12.01 13.56
C LYS A 85 -11.95 12.99 14.69
N SER A 86 -10.82 13.70 14.63
CA SER A 86 -10.48 14.82 15.54
C SER A 86 -10.18 14.47 17.00
N PHE A 87 -8.92 14.19 17.30
CA PHE A 87 -8.42 14.53 18.63
C PHE A 87 -7.99 16.01 18.63
N GLN A 88 -8.58 16.81 19.49
CA GLN A 88 -8.24 18.25 19.60
C GLN A 88 -7.22 18.51 20.73
N SER A 89 -6.64 17.47 21.33
CA SER A 89 -5.74 17.62 22.47
C SER A 89 -4.81 16.40 22.63
N TYR A 90 -3.54 16.64 22.85
CA TYR A 90 -2.55 15.60 23.18
C TYR A 90 -2.88 14.86 24.48
N ALA A 91 -3.47 15.55 25.47
CA ALA A 91 -3.94 14.89 26.70
C ALA A 91 -5.01 13.84 26.43
N ALA A 92 -5.86 14.05 25.42
CA ALA A 92 -6.85 13.04 25.02
C ALA A 92 -6.19 11.82 24.35
N ILE A 93 -5.10 12.02 23.61
CA ILE A 93 -4.30 10.95 22.99
C ILE A 93 -3.65 10.09 24.07
N ASP A 94 -3.01 10.72 25.06
CA ASP A 94 -2.40 10.02 26.19
C ASP A 94 -3.44 9.21 26.99
N ALA A 95 -4.60 9.79 27.26
CA ALA A 95 -5.70 9.12 27.94
C ALA A 95 -6.26 7.94 27.12
N PHE A 96 -6.42 8.11 25.82
CA PHE A 96 -6.87 7.06 24.90
C PHE A 96 -5.86 5.92 24.84
N THR A 97 -4.57 6.23 24.71
CA THR A 97 -3.49 5.22 24.72
C THR A 97 -3.45 4.45 26.04
N ALA A 98 -3.59 5.16 27.17
CA ALA A 98 -3.63 4.53 28.49
C ALA A 98 -4.83 3.60 28.66
N LYS A 99 -5.98 3.96 28.10
CA LYS A 99 -7.18 3.11 28.09
C LYS A 99 -6.98 1.88 27.19
N LEU A 100 -6.46 2.04 25.98
CA LEU A 100 -6.17 0.92 25.08
C LEU A 100 -5.24 -0.12 25.72
N LYS A 101 -4.19 0.34 26.40
CA LYS A 101 -3.21 -0.53 27.08
C LYS A 101 -3.77 -1.31 28.29
N GLN A 102 -4.99 -1.03 28.75
CA GLN A 102 -5.68 -1.86 29.75
C GLN A 102 -6.14 -3.21 29.17
N ASN A 103 -6.29 -3.29 27.85
CA ASN A 103 -6.59 -4.53 27.18
C ASN A 103 -5.29 -5.32 26.93
N PRO A 104 -5.14 -6.54 27.46
CA PRO A 104 -3.93 -7.34 27.29
C PRO A 104 -3.66 -7.77 25.83
N MET A 105 -4.66 -7.67 24.96
CA MET A 105 -4.49 -7.92 23.52
C MET A 105 -3.76 -6.78 22.81
N ILE A 106 -3.65 -5.59 23.41
CA ILE A 106 -3.05 -4.41 22.81
C ILE A 106 -1.67 -4.19 23.41
N ILE A 107 -0.64 -4.23 22.57
CA ILE A 107 0.76 -4.03 22.97
C ILE A 107 1.06 -2.55 23.13
N ASP A 108 0.79 -1.77 22.07
CA ASP A 108 1.03 -0.33 22.04
C ASP A 108 0.18 0.33 20.96
N ALA A 109 0.10 1.66 21.01
CA ALA A 109 -0.55 2.47 19.99
C ALA A 109 0.34 3.67 19.63
N ALA A 110 0.42 3.97 18.35
CA ALA A 110 1.12 5.12 17.81
C ALA A 110 0.20 5.93 16.90
N PHE A 111 0.58 7.15 16.61
CA PHE A 111 -0.28 8.09 15.90
C PHE A 111 0.48 8.78 14.78
N ALA A 112 -0.23 9.15 13.70
CA ALA A 112 0.32 9.93 12.60
C ALA A 112 -0.71 10.93 12.06
N THR A 113 -0.22 11.98 11.42
CA THR A 113 -1.05 13.01 10.76
C THR A 113 -1.59 12.56 9.40
N GLY A 114 -1.23 11.37 8.92
CA GLY A 114 -1.70 10.79 7.68
C GLY A 114 -1.71 9.28 7.71
N ASP A 115 -2.28 8.68 6.67
CA ASP A 115 -2.31 7.23 6.53
C ASP A 115 -1.01 6.71 5.90
N PHE A 116 -0.20 6.05 6.71
CA PHE A 116 1.07 5.45 6.29
C PHE A 116 0.89 4.17 5.45
N VAL A 117 -0.28 3.53 5.50
CA VAL A 117 -0.51 2.21 4.91
C VAL A 117 -1.29 2.26 3.59
N THR A 118 -2.24 3.20 3.43
CA THR A 118 -3.19 3.20 2.30
C THR A 118 -2.97 4.31 1.28
N SER A 119 -1.79 4.82 1.11
CA SER A 119 -1.47 5.75 0.00
C SER A 119 -2.18 7.11 -0.04
N GLU A 120 -2.75 7.58 1.07
CA GLU A 120 -2.98 9.01 1.15
C GLU A 120 -1.64 9.72 0.97
N ARG A 121 -1.63 10.72 0.11
CA ARG A 121 -0.38 11.41 -0.23
C ARG A 121 0.23 11.99 1.03
N PRO A 122 1.45 11.59 1.41
CA PRO A 122 2.14 12.25 2.50
C PRO A 122 2.27 13.75 2.17
N SER A 123 2.35 14.58 3.18
CA SER A 123 2.69 15.97 2.98
C SER A 123 4.07 16.04 2.32
N ASN A 124 4.18 16.83 1.26
CA ASN A 124 5.47 17.04 0.61
C ASN A 124 6.09 18.33 1.15
N TRP A 125 7.32 18.23 1.58
CA TRP A 125 8.12 19.37 2.00
C TRP A 125 9.28 19.57 1.06
N VAL A 126 9.66 20.82 0.82
CA VAL A 126 10.80 21.17 0.00
C VAL A 126 11.84 21.83 0.91
N TYR A 127 13.02 21.28 0.91
CA TYR A 127 14.18 21.82 1.61
C TYR A 127 15.17 22.38 0.59
N GLU A 128 15.62 23.60 0.80
CA GLU A 128 16.65 24.24 -0.03
C GLU A 128 17.99 24.18 0.71
N HIS A 129 18.94 23.48 0.11
CA HIS A 129 20.32 23.39 0.57
C HIS A 129 21.27 23.54 -0.61
N ASP A 130 22.25 24.43 -0.51
CA ASP A 130 23.23 24.70 -1.56
C ASP A 130 22.59 24.97 -2.94
N ASN A 131 21.55 25.79 -3.00
CA ASN A 131 20.75 26.07 -4.22
C ASN A 131 20.12 24.85 -4.86
N LYS A 132 19.98 23.72 -4.15
CA LYS A 132 19.23 22.55 -4.60
C LYS A 132 17.93 22.44 -3.80
N LEU A 133 16.83 22.23 -4.51
CA LEU A 133 15.54 21.94 -3.90
C LEU A 133 15.45 20.43 -3.67
N ALA A 134 15.38 20.02 -2.43
CA ALA A 134 15.16 18.64 -2.03
C ALA A 134 13.69 18.46 -1.62
N GLY A 135 12.92 17.76 -2.44
CA GLY A 135 11.55 17.39 -2.10
C GLY A 135 11.52 16.06 -1.38
N TYR A 136 10.92 15.99 -0.21
CA TYR A 136 10.69 14.74 0.52
C TYR A 136 9.26 14.64 1.03
N ALA A 137 8.79 13.42 1.14
CA ALA A 137 7.52 13.10 1.78
C ALA A 137 7.70 13.07 3.29
N PHE A 138 6.69 13.47 4.07
CA PHE A 138 6.78 13.38 5.52
C PHE A 138 5.44 13.16 6.19
N TYR A 139 5.48 12.55 7.39
CA TYR A 139 4.41 12.54 8.36
C TYR A 139 4.91 13.01 9.72
N SER A 140 4.07 13.80 10.42
CA SER A 140 4.26 13.97 11.85
C SER A 140 3.71 12.75 12.57
N VAL A 141 4.52 12.18 13.47
CA VAL A 141 4.25 10.91 14.14
C VAL A 141 4.49 11.02 15.65
N SER A 142 3.82 10.19 16.44
CA SER A 142 4.10 10.07 17.87
C SER A 142 5.50 9.50 18.11
N TRP A 143 6.09 9.84 19.25
CA TRP A 143 7.47 9.45 19.59
C TRP A 143 7.74 7.94 19.53
N ASN A 144 6.72 7.09 19.72
CA ASN A 144 6.85 5.63 19.70
C ASN A 144 6.47 4.99 18.34
N PHE A 145 6.25 5.80 17.30
CA PHE A 145 5.72 5.34 16.01
C PHE A 145 6.63 4.32 15.33
N LEU A 146 7.94 4.61 15.21
CA LEU A 146 8.88 3.73 14.53
C LEU A 146 8.93 2.36 15.22
N LYS A 147 8.95 2.36 16.56
CA LYS A 147 8.94 1.13 17.36
C LYS A 147 7.65 0.34 17.17
N VAL A 148 6.48 1.01 17.15
CA VAL A 148 5.18 0.35 16.94
C VAL A 148 5.10 -0.22 15.53
N MET A 149 5.60 0.48 14.52
CA MET A 149 5.63 0.02 13.13
C MET A 149 6.75 -0.99 12.83
N GLY A 150 7.71 -1.18 13.75
CA GLY A 150 8.86 -2.07 13.55
C GLY A 150 9.82 -1.52 12.49
N ILE A 151 9.99 -0.21 12.43
CA ILE A 151 10.97 0.47 11.56
C ILE A 151 12.25 0.68 12.37
N ASP A 152 13.34 0.07 11.90
CA ASP A 152 14.62 0.14 12.59
C ASP A 152 15.35 1.47 12.31
N VAL A 153 15.88 2.10 13.35
CA VAL A 153 16.81 3.22 13.23
C VAL A 153 18.21 2.64 13.04
N VAL A 154 18.86 2.96 11.92
CA VAL A 154 20.17 2.41 11.52
C VAL A 154 21.33 3.31 11.93
N GLU A 155 21.07 4.60 12.15
CA GLU A 155 22.06 5.57 12.56
C GLU A 155 21.43 6.65 13.44
N GLY A 156 22.15 7.11 14.46
CA GLY A 156 21.63 8.07 15.42
C GLY A 156 20.73 7.40 16.48
N ARG A 157 19.59 8.02 16.78
CA ARG A 157 18.63 7.53 17.79
C ARG A 157 17.18 7.65 17.33
N ASP A 158 16.31 6.87 17.93
CA ASP A 158 14.85 6.99 17.80
C ASP A 158 14.31 8.20 18.58
N PHE A 159 13.07 8.56 18.33
CA PHE A 159 12.34 9.59 19.07
C PHE A 159 12.17 9.19 20.53
N THR A 160 12.11 10.22 21.37
CA THR A 160 11.77 10.11 22.79
C THR A 160 10.58 11.02 23.10
N LYS A 161 9.88 10.76 24.22
CA LYS A 161 8.75 11.59 24.65
C LYS A 161 9.16 13.06 24.93
N ASP A 162 10.44 13.30 25.25
CA ASP A 162 10.94 14.66 25.47
C ASP A 162 11.12 15.45 24.17
N ASP A 163 11.24 14.77 23.02
CA ASP A 163 11.34 15.44 21.72
C ASP A 163 10.02 16.12 21.32
N GLU A 164 8.87 15.64 21.84
CA GLU A 164 7.55 16.28 21.67
C GLU A 164 7.48 17.70 22.26
N LYS A 165 8.34 18.01 23.22
CA LYS A 165 8.40 19.31 23.93
C LYS A 165 9.35 20.31 23.28
N ARG A 166 10.11 19.89 22.27
CA ARG A 166 11.10 20.71 21.57
C ARG A 166 10.50 21.32 20.31
N ASN A 167 11.29 22.08 19.56
CA ASN A 167 10.90 22.62 18.24
C ASN A 167 10.75 21.55 17.15
N GLY A 168 10.71 20.29 17.56
CA GLY A 168 10.68 19.13 16.70
C GLY A 168 12.04 18.60 16.32
N VAL A 169 12.07 17.36 15.86
CA VAL A 169 13.25 16.66 15.36
C VAL A 169 12.85 15.77 14.19
N TYR A 170 13.81 15.47 13.31
CA TYR A 170 13.61 14.62 12.15
C TYR A 170 14.33 13.27 12.26
N ILE A 171 13.68 12.21 11.73
CA ILE A 171 14.32 10.97 11.33
C ILE A 171 14.02 10.76 9.85
N PHE A 172 15.06 10.63 9.03
CA PHE A 172 14.94 10.38 7.59
C PHE A 172 15.19 8.90 7.27
N ASN A 173 14.71 8.43 6.14
CA ASN A 173 15.09 7.12 5.63
C ASN A 173 16.49 7.18 4.94
N GLU A 174 17.08 6.01 4.70
CA GLU A 174 18.38 5.89 4.03
C GLU A 174 18.36 6.46 2.62
N GLU A 175 17.24 6.36 1.90
CA GLU A 175 17.08 6.94 0.56
C GLU A 175 17.22 8.47 0.59
N ALA A 176 16.56 9.15 1.53
CA ALA A 176 16.70 10.60 1.68
C ALA A 176 18.15 10.98 2.04
N LYS A 177 18.80 10.19 2.94
CA LYS A 177 20.21 10.38 3.30
C LYS A 177 21.12 10.32 2.07
N ARG A 178 20.91 9.31 1.20
CA ARG A 178 21.70 9.13 -0.03
C ARG A 178 21.44 10.25 -1.04
N GLN A 179 20.16 10.57 -1.26
CA GLN A 179 19.74 11.51 -2.30
C GLN A 179 20.17 12.94 -2.00
N PHE A 180 20.14 13.35 -0.74
CA PHE A 180 20.39 14.73 -0.30
C PHE A 180 21.68 14.89 0.49
N GLU A 181 22.47 13.83 0.63
CA GLU A 181 23.74 13.84 1.38
C GLU A 181 23.58 14.33 2.83
N LEU A 182 22.43 13.96 3.47
CA LEU A 182 22.08 14.41 4.81
C LEU A 182 23.01 13.83 5.88
N LYS A 183 23.21 14.61 6.96
CA LYS A 183 24.07 14.25 8.10
C LYS A 183 23.30 14.37 9.40
N LEU A 184 23.74 13.60 10.41
CA LEU A 184 23.25 13.77 11.77
C LEU A 184 23.54 15.20 12.26
N ASP A 185 22.68 15.70 13.15
CA ASP A 185 22.70 17.04 13.72
C ASP A 185 22.61 18.20 12.71
N GLN A 186 22.40 17.88 11.42
CA GLN A 186 22.08 18.89 10.41
C GLN A 186 20.72 19.50 10.71
N GLU A 187 20.66 20.83 10.79
CA GLU A 187 19.42 21.55 11.02
C GLU A 187 18.69 21.80 9.72
N LEU A 188 17.43 21.41 9.68
CA LEU A 188 16.50 21.67 8.58
C LEU A 188 15.39 22.62 9.05
N ARG A 189 14.80 23.33 8.11
CA ARG A 189 13.64 24.17 8.39
C ARG A 189 12.44 23.28 8.76
N GLY A 190 12.06 23.33 10.03
CA GLY A 190 10.85 22.70 10.56
C GLY A 190 9.67 23.68 10.63
N HIS A 191 8.55 23.23 11.17
CA HIS A 191 7.35 24.07 11.34
C HIS A 191 7.60 25.28 12.27
N ASN A 192 8.40 25.13 13.32
CA ASN A 192 8.66 26.12 14.35
C ASN A 192 10.08 26.71 14.29
N GLY A 193 10.76 26.63 13.19
CA GLY A 193 12.15 27.06 13.05
C GLY A 193 13.05 25.95 12.52
N GLN A 194 14.29 25.92 12.98
CA GLN A 194 15.23 24.85 12.60
C GLN A 194 15.05 23.65 13.53
N ALA A 195 15.03 22.46 12.93
CA ALA A 195 14.90 21.19 13.63
C ALA A 195 16.03 20.24 13.20
N PRO A 196 16.78 19.61 14.14
CA PRO A 196 17.89 18.74 13.80
C PRO A 196 17.43 17.37 13.31
N ILE A 197 18.26 16.75 12.49
CA ILE A 197 18.18 15.34 12.13
C ILE A 197 18.82 14.53 13.25
N ILE A 198 18.03 13.71 13.94
CA ILE A 198 18.50 12.91 15.08
C ILE A 198 18.81 11.46 14.73
N GLY A 199 18.36 11.01 13.56
CA GLY A 199 18.57 9.63 13.13
C GLY A 199 18.22 9.39 11.68
N PHE A 200 18.65 8.22 11.20
CA PHE A 200 18.24 7.65 9.92
C PHE A 200 17.65 6.27 10.15
N CYS A 201 16.51 6.01 9.55
CA CYS A 201 15.86 4.71 9.62
C CYS A 201 16.05 3.93 8.32
N LYS A 202 15.87 2.61 8.39
CA LYS A 202 15.89 1.72 7.25
C LYS A 202 14.87 2.16 6.19
N ASP A 203 15.19 1.92 4.93
CA ASP A 203 14.27 2.19 3.84
C ASP A 203 13.02 1.34 3.94
N PHE A 204 11.89 1.93 3.57
CA PHE A 204 10.58 1.28 3.56
C PHE A 204 9.76 1.76 2.35
N HIS A 205 8.77 0.95 1.96
CA HIS A 205 7.83 1.31 0.91
C HIS A 205 6.56 1.91 1.51
N SER A 206 6.40 3.23 1.37
CA SER A 206 5.18 3.97 1.72
C SER A 206 4.14 3.97 0.60
N LYS A 207 4.55 3.52 -0.60
CA LYS A 207 3.74 3.47 -1.82
C LYS A 207 3.74 2.05 -2.42
N PRO A 208 2.77 1.75 -3.32
CA PRO A 208 2.79 0.50 -4.07
C PRO A 208 4.15 0.24 -4.73
N LEU A 209 4.58 -1.02 -4.77
CA LEU A 209 5.92 -1.45 -5.23
C LEU A 209 6.30 -1.03 -6.64
N GLN A 210 5.34 -0.64 -7.46
CA GLN A 210 5.58 -0.08 -8.80
C GLN A 210 6.26 1.30 -8.78
N TYR A 211 6.19 1.99 -7.63
CA TYR A 211 6.92 3.23 -7.39
C TYR A 211 8.19 2.86 -6.62
N GLY A 212 9.31 3.46 -6.99
CA GLY A 212 10.58 3.26 -6.28
C GLY A 212 10.52 3.76 -4.84
N LEU A 213 11.61 3.54 -4.11
CA LEU A 213 11.82 4.15 -2.81
C LEU A 213 11.80 5.67 -2.96
N GLU A 214 11.17 6.35 -2.03
CA GLU A 214 11.14 7.82 -2.00
C GLU A 214 11.88 8.36 -0.77
N ALA A 215 12.44 9.55 -0.92
CA ALA A 215 12.98 10.29 0.20
C ALA A 215 11.86 10.63 1.18
N PHE A 216 11.99 10.16 2.42
CA PHE A 216 10.95 10.25 3.42
C PHE A 216 11.50 10.71 4.78
N ALA A 217 10.70 11.50 5.48
CA ALA A 217 11.00 11.96 6.82
C ALA A 217 9.86 11.67 7.79
N PHE A 218 10.21 11.30 9.00
CA PHE A 218 9.32 11.36 10.15
C PHE A 218 9.68 12.60 10.97
N TYR A 219 8.66 13.34 11.37
CA TYR A 219 8.77 14.48 12.25
C TYR A 219 8.02 14.19 13.55
N VAL A 220 8.62 14.49 14.70
CA VAL A 220 7.96 14.20 15.96
C VAL A 220 6.73 15.07 16.16
N MET A 221 5.60 14.45 16.45
CA MET A 221 4.33 15.12 16.75
C MET A 221 4.39 15.82 18.11
N GLY A 222 3.66 16.92 18.27
CA GLY A 222 3.62 17.67 19.53
C GLY A 222 4.40 18.97 19.50
N ALA A 223 5.37 19.08 18.60
CA ALA A 223 6.15 20.30 18.41
C ALA A 223 5.32 21.45 17.80
N HIS A 224 4.19 21.15 17.16
CA HIS A 224 3.35 22.15 16.51
C HIS A 224 1.86 21.97 16.86
N PRO A 225 1.12 23.07 17.14
CA PRO A 225 -0.29 23.01 17.52
C PRO A 225 -1.24 22.52 16.43
N TRP A 226 -0.77 22.38 15.18
CA TRP A 226 -1.56 21.87 14.05
C TRP A 226 -1.30 20.41 13.72
N ASP A 227 -0.38 19.75 14.41
CA ASP A 227 -0.02 18.35 14.20
C ASP A 227 -1.01 17.42 14.92
N TYR A 228 -2.29 17.53 14.60
CA TYR A 228 -3.29 16.61 15.13
C TYR A 228 -3.26 15.27 14.38
N PRO A 229 -3.24 14.15 15.11
CA PRO A 229 -3.27 12.85 14.47
C PRO A 229 -4.60 12.60 13.78
N SER A 230 -4.53 12.10 12.56
CA SER A 230 -5.68 11.61 11.80
C SER A 230 -5.81 10.09 11.82
N HIS A 231 -4.73 9.38 12.18
CA HIS A 231 -4.68 7.93 12.21
C HIS A 231 -3.99 7.41 13.46
N ALA A 232 -4.57 6.33 14.02
CA ALA A 232 -3.96 5.54 15.07
C ALA A 232 -3.53 4.17 14.51
N TYR A 233 -2.35 3.73 14.89
CA TYR A 233 -1.77 2.43 14.58
C TYR A 233 -1.65 1.64 15.87
N ILE A 234 -2.46 0.61 16.02
CA ILE A 234 -2.59 -0.16 17.25
C ILE A 234 -1.96 -1.52 17.00
N ARG A 235 -0.85 -1.81 17.69
CA ARG A 235 -0.21 -3.12 17.64
C ARG A 235 -0.89 -4.05 18.62
N VAL A 236 -1.39 -5.16 18.10
CA VAL A 236 -2.00 -6.24 18.89
C VAL A 236 -1.02 -7.39 19.10
N ALA A 237 -1.26 -8.20 20.10
CA ALA A 237 -0.47 -9.39 20.38
C ALA A 237 -0.62 -10.43 19.26
N ALA A 238 0.45 -11.17 18.98
CA ALA A 238 0.44 -12.24 17.98
C ALA A 238 -0.67 -13.27 18.25
N GLY A 239 -1.41 -13.61 17.19
CA GLY A 239 -2.53 -14.56 17.30
C GLY A 239 -3.83 -13.98 17.88
N THR A 240 -3.89 -12.66 18.11
CA THR A 240 -5.12 -11.99 18.53
C THR A 240 -6.17 -12.07 17.43
N ASN A 241 -7.41 -12.40 17.80
CA ASN A 241 -8.54 -12.23 16.89
C ASN A 241 -8.83 -10.72 16.75
N TYR A 242 -8.65 -10.19 15.56
CA TYR A 242 -8.83 -8.75 15.27
C TYR A 242 -10.25 -8.25 15.61
N ARG A 243 -11.27 -9.10 15.47
CA ARG A 243 -12.65 -8.72 15.82
C ARG A 243 -12.79 -8.45 17.32
N ASP A 244 -12.22 -9.32 18.15
CA ASP A 244 -12.28 -9.17 19.61
C ASP A 244 -11.48 -7.93 20.08
N ALA A 245 -10.41 -7.58 19.35
CA ALA A 245 -9.64 -6.38 19.63
C ALA A 245 -10.36 -5.08 19.20
N MET A 246 -11.22 -5.15 18.15
CA MET A 246 -11.99 -3.99 17.65
C MET A 246 -13.27 -3.75 18.44
N ASP A 247 -13.83 -4.76 19.11
CA ASP A 247 -15.06 -4.65 19.90
C ASP A 247 -14.80 -4.03 21.29
N TYR A 248 -13.54 -3.79 21.66
CA TYR A 248 -13.12 -3.15 22.91
C TYR A 248 -13.14 -1.62 22.80
#